data_e54eb4f5cb8e5193193bc12a43a66b55
#
_entry.id   e54eb4f5cb8e5193193bc12a43a66b55
#
_cell.length_a   1.000
_cell.length_b   1.000
_cell.length_c   1.000
_cell.angle_alpha   90.00
_cell.angle_beta   90.00
_cell.angle_gamma   90.00
#
_symmetry.space_group_name_H-M   'P 1'
#
loop_
_entity.id
_entity.type
_entity.pdbx_description
1 polymer ?
#
loop_
_entity_poly.entity_id
_entity_poly.type
_entity_poly.pdbx_seq_one_letter_code
_entity_poly.pdbx_strand_id
1 'polypeptide(L)'
;MTAFNAVRFRVKPGFEEQFIEAHRKPREGFKGFENGWLVKTGDQTFCLIGQWKSFQHLADARPQMIGFLDEMRHMLQDLGIGQGVTDPVSGEAVVRFGPKPAKKRAKKRAPAKRSKAKRKKR
;
A
#
# COMPACT_ATOMS: atom_id res chain seq x y z
N MET A 1 -14.69 3.32 8.34
CA MET A 1 -14.46 2.00 7.74
C MET A 1 -13.19 2.02 6.90
N THR A 2 -12.34 1.04 7.12
CA THR A 2 -11.06 0.98 6.40
C THR A 2 -11.28 0.89 4.90
N ALA A 3 -10.46 1.62 4.15
CA ALA A 3 -10.52 1.60 2.70
C ALA A 3 -9.15 1.21 2.13
N PHE A 4 -9.18 0.68 0.93
CA PHE A 4 -7.95 0.28 0.24
C PHE A 4 -7.96 0.80 -1.18
N ASN A 5 -6.77 1.10 -1.68
CA ASN A 5 -6.61 1.29 -3.11
C ASN A 5 -5.49 0.37 -3.59
N ALA A 6 -5.60 -0.07 -4.83
CA ALA A 6 -4.58 -0.88 -5.47
C ALA A 6 -4.37 -0.33 -6.86
N VAL A 7 -3.10 -0.12 -7.22
CA VAL A 7 -2.77 0.49 -8.51
C VAL A 7 -1.69 -0.36 -9.16
N ARG A 8 -1.96 -0.84 -10.36
CA ARG A 8 -0.99 -1.65 -11.11
C ARG A 8 -0.17 -0.77 -12.03
N PHE A 9 1.10 -1.13 -12.15
CA PHE A 9 2.07 -0.40 -12.99
C PHE A 9 2.94 -1.38 -13.76
N ARG A 10 3.42 -0.92 -14.92
CA ARG A 10 4.51 -1.59 -15.62
C ARG A 10 5.63 -0.57 -15.75
N VAL A 11 6.81 -0.93 -15.25
CA VAL A 11 7.96 -0.04 -15.22
C VAL A 11 8.82 -0.30 -16.45
N LYS A 12 9.34 0.78 -17.05
CA LYS A 12 10.24 0.66 -18.20
C LYS A 12 11.51 -0.10 -17.82
N PRO A 13 12.10 -0.84 -18.77
CA PRO A 13 13.37 -1.52 -18.47
C PRO A 13 14.41 -0.54 -17.96
N GLY A 14 15.12 -0.96 -16.92
CA GLY A 14 16.17 -0.14 -16.32
C GLY A 14 15.71 0.84 -15.27
N PHE A 15 14.40 0.96 -15.04
CA PHE A 15 13.87 1.92 -14.06
C PHE A 15 13.34 1.26 -12.79
N GLU A 16 13.46 -0.07 -12.66
CA GLU A 16 12.87 -0.76 -11.50
C GLU A 16 13.43 -0.26 -10.17
N GLU A 17 14.76 -0.11 -10.09
CA GLU A 17 15.38 0.35 -8.85
C GLU A 17 14.92 1.75 -8.47
N GLN A 18 14.88 2.65 -9.45
CA GLN A 18 14.43 4.01 -9.19
C GLN A 18 12.98 4.04 -8.75
N PHE A 19 12.15 3.19 -9.36
CA PHE A 19 10.74 3.11 -9.03
C PHE A 19 10.55 2.63 -7.59
N ILE A 20 11.27 1.58 -7.21
CA ILE A 20 11.21 1.05 -5.84
C ILE A 20 11.69 2.11 -4.86
N GLU A 21 12.79 2.77 -5.18
CA GLU A 21 13.38 3.77 -4.30
C GLU A 21 12.45 4.96 -4.08
N ALA A 22 11.70 5.34 -5.11
CA ALA A 22 10.74 6.44 -5.01
C ALA A 22 9.63 6.12 -4.01
N HIS A 23 9.32 4.83 -3.81
CA HIS A 23 8.28 4.42 -2.87
C HIS A 23 8.77 4.24 -1.44
N ARG A 24 10.09 4.33 -1.22
CA ARG A 24 10.62 4.24 0.14
C ARG A 24 10.47 5.54 0.91
N LYS A 25 10.18 6.63 0.21
CA LYS A 25 10.06 7.94 0.84
C LYS A 25 8.79 8.02 1.69
N PRO A 26 8.84 8.72 2.84
CA PRO A 26 7.64 8.90 3.65
C PRO A 26 6.52 9.59 2.90
N ARG A 27 5.29 9.21 3.20
CA ARG A 27 4.09 9.79 2.59
C ARG A 27 3.53 10.89 3.49
N GLU A 28 4.29 11.94 3.66
CA GLU A 28 3.87 13.04 4.52
C GLU A 28 2.72 13.81 3.86
N GLY A 29 1.80 14.25 4.69
CA GLY A 29 0.67 15.03 4.20
C GLY A 29 -0.51 14.20 3.71
N PHE A 30 -0.38 12.89 3.70
CA PHE A 30 -1.48 12.00 3.30
C PHE A 30 -2.31 11.67 4.54
N LYS A 31 -3.27 12.54 4.85
CA LYS A 31 -4.12 12.34 6.01
C LYS A 31 -4.91 11.04 5.89
N GLY A 32 -4.92 10.26 6.96
CA GLY A 32 -5.65 9.02 6.98
C GLY A 32 -4.96 7.85 6.32
N PHE A 33 -3.78 8.06 5.75
CA PHE A 33 -2.99 6.96 5.21
C PHE A 33 -2.41 6.16 6.36
N GLU A 34 -2.64 4.85 6.36
CA GLU A 34 -2.20 3.99 7.45
C GLU A 34 -1.03 3.11 7.10
N ASN A 35 -1.12 2.40 5.99
CA ASN A 35 -0.06 1.49 5.56
C ASN A 35 -0.04 1.40 4.05
N GLY A 36 1.14 1.07 3.51
CA GLY A 36 1.26 0.87 2.08
C GLY A 36 2.27 -0.21 1.76
N TRP A 37 2.07 -0.87 0.64
CA TRP A 37 2.96 -1.92 0.15
C TRP A 37 3.14 -1.73 -1.34
N LEU A 38 4.37 -1.90 -1.80
CA LEU A 38 4.65 -2.01 -3.23
C LEU A 38 5.01 -3.45 -3.47
N VAL A 39 4.15 -4.17 -4.19
CA VAL A 39 4.29 -5.60 -4.41
C VAL A 39 4.79 -5.82 -5.83
N LYS A 40 5.89 -6.56 -5.99
CA LYS A 40 6.37 -6.92 -7.31
C LYS A 40 5.60 -8.14 -7.78
N THR A 41 4.84 -7.99 -8.85
CA THR A 41 3.95 -9.05 -9.34
C THR A 41 4.53 -9.83 -10.51
N GLY A 42 5.63 -9.36 -11.08
CA GLY A 42 6.31 -10.01 -12.19
C GLY A 42 7.44 -9.13 -12.67
N ASP A 43 8.04 -9.52 -13.80
CA ASP A 43 9.12 -8.71 -14.37
C ASP A 43 8.56 -7.35 -14.74
N GLN A 44 9.15 -6.29 -14.21
CA GLN A 44 8.77 -4.91 -14.49
C GLN A 44 7.35 -4.56 -14.05
N THR A 45 6.61 -5.47 -13.40
CA THR A 45 5.23 -5.21 -13.01
C THR A 45 5.11 -5.13 -11.49
N PHE A 46 4.32 -4.16 -11.04
CA PHE A 46 4.15 -3.87 -9.63
C PHE A 46 2.70 -3.54 -9.33
N CYS A 47 2.32 -3.76 -8.07
CA CYS A 47 1.01 -3.35 -7.57
C CYS A 47 1.23 -2.58 -6.27
N LEU A 48 0.78 -1.34 -6.23
CA LEU A 48 0.83 -0.51 -5.03
C LEU A 48 -0.47 -0.71 -4.28
N ILE A 49 -0.39 -1.06 -3.00
CA ILE A 49 -1.57 -1.26 -2.17
C ILE A 49 -1.51 -0.28 -1.02
N GLY A 50 -2.54 0.53 -0.86
CA GLY A 50 -2.63 1.49 0.23
C GLY A 50 -3.80 1.19 1.14
N GLN A 51 -3.58 1.33 2.43
CA GLN A 51 -4.61 1.18 3.45
C GLN A 51 -4.90 2.55 4.04
N TRP A 52 -6.18 2.89 4.13
CA TRP A 52 -6.63 4.22 4.54
C TRP A 52 -7.66 4.12 5.65
N LYS A 53 -7.70 5.12 6.49
CA LYS A 53 -8.63 5.17 7.60
C LYS A 53 -10.09 5.12 7.12
N SER A 54 -10.37 5.76 6.00
CA SER A 54 -11.71 5.75 5.40
C SER A 54 -11.60 6.01 3.91
N PHE A 55 -12.68 5.72 3.19
CA PHE A 55 -12.72 6.00 1.76
C PHE A 55 -12.64 7.51 1.49
N GLN A 56 -13.22 8.31 2.38
CA GLN A 56 -13.16 9.77 2.22
C GLN A 56 -11.72 10.27 2.30
N HIS A 57 -10.93 9.73 3.21
CA HIS A 57 -9.51 10.09 3.29
C HIS A 57 -8.78 9.73 2.01
N LEU A 58 -9.08 8.57 1.46
CA LEU A 58 -8.49 8.13 0.20
C LEU A 58 -8.87 9.08 -0.93
N ALA A 59 -10.14 9.42 -1.03
CA ALA A 59 -10.63 10.33 -2.07
C ALA A 59 -10.00 11.71 -1.94
N ASP A 60 -9.88 12.21 -0.72
CA ASP A 60 -9.31 13.53 -0.46
C ASP A 60 -7.83 13.59 -0.81
N ALA A 61 -7.14 12.45 -0.76
CA ALA A 61 -5.72 12.40 -1.04
C ALA A 61 -5.40 12.23 -2.53
N ARG A 62 -6.41 11.99 -3.37
CA ARG A 62 -6.18 11.74 -4.80
C ARG A 62 -5.35 12.81 -5.50
N PRO A 63 -5.60 14.12 -5.28
CA PRO A 63 -4.75 15.12 -5.93
C PRO A 63 -3.28 14.97 -5.57
N GLN A 64 -2.98 14.66 -4.30
CA GLN A 64 -1.61 14.46 -3.85
C GLN A 64 -1.01 13.20 -4.47
N MET A 65 -1.82 12.13 -4.60
CA MET A 65 -1.37 10.89 -5.21
C MET A 65 -1.07 11.10 -6.70
N ILE A 66 -1.90 11.89 -7.39
CA ILE A 66 -1.67 12.21 -8.79
C ILE A 66 -0.37 12.99 -8.94
N GLY A 67 -0.12 13.94 -8.05
CA GLY A 67 1.14 14.69 -8.07
C GLY A 67 2.34 13.78 -7.90
N PHE A 68 2.25 12.82 -6.99
CA PHE A 68 3.32 11.87 -6.78
C PHE A 68 3.50 10.98 -8.03
N LEU A 69 2.40 10.56 -8.63
CA LEU A 69 2.45 9.76 -9.84
C LEU A 69 3.11 10.55 -10.98
N ASP A 70 2.80 11.84 -11.10
CA ASP A 70 3.38 12.66 -12.16
C ASP A 70 4.89 12.68 -12.10
N GLU A 71 5.47 12.59 -10.90
CA GLU A 71 6.92 12.56 -10.75
C GLU A 71 7.53 11.24 -11.25
N MET A 72 6.71 10.20 -11.39
CA MET A 72 7.17 8.87 -11.77
C MET A 72 6.76 8.45 -13.17
N ARG A 73 5.93 9.26 -13.86
CA ARG A 73 5.37 8.83 -15.15
C ARG A 73 6.44 8.46 -16.17
N HIS A 74 7.58 9.14 -16.13
CA HIS A 74 8.66 8.87 -17.08
C HIS A 74 9.24 7.45 -16.91
N MET A 75 9.00 6.82 -15.78
CA MET A 75 9.47 5.46 -15.50
C MET A 75 8.46 4.39 -15.90
N LEU A 76 7.26 4.78 -16.32
CA LEU A 76 6.15 3.85 -16.50
C LEU A 76 5.85 3.62 -17.98
N GLN A 77 5.38 2.39 -18.27
CA GLN A 77 4.94 1.99 -19.61
C GLN A 77 3.41 1.93 -19.63
N ASP A 78 2.86 2.18 -20.82
CA ASP A 78 1.44 1.98 -21.04
C ASP A 78 1.10 0.51 -20.82
N LEU A 79 -0.01 0.26 -20.11
CA LEU A 79 -0.41 -1.10 -19.76
C LEU A 79 -1.10 -1.84 -20.92
N GLY A 80 -1.48 -1.11 -21.96
CA GLY A 80 -2.11 -1.73 -23.13
C GLY A 80 -3.58 -2.05 -22.94
N ILE A 81 -4.22 -1.49 -21.90
CA ILE A 81 -5.63 -1.77 -21.60
C ILE A 81 -6.52 -0.54 -21.77
N GLY A 82 -5.97 0.52 -22.38
CA GLY A 82 -6.76 1.73 -22.62
C GLY A 82 -6.84 2.69 -21.45
N GLN A 83 -6.10 2.44 -20.38
CA GLN A 83 -6.10 3.30 -19.19
C GLN A 83 -4.80 4.05 -18.98
N GLY A 84 -3.88 3.99 -19.95
CA GLY A 84 -2.60 4.66 -19.85
C GLY A 84 -1.62 3.85 -19.03
N VAL A 85 -0.92 4.51 -18.10
CA VAL A 85 0.18 3.88 -17.36
C VAL A 85 -0.22 3.34 -15.99
N THR A 86 -1.49 3.49 -15.58
CA THR A 86 -1.97 2.99 -14.29
C THR A 86 -3.29 2.26 -14.45
N ASP A 87 -3.52 1.31 -13.55
CA ASP A 87 -4.78 0.57 -13.49
C ASP A 87 -5.24 0.58 -12.04
N PRO A 88 -5.94 1.64 -11.59
CA PRO A 88 -6.33 1.79 -10.19
C PRO A 88 -7.69 1.19 -9.88
N VAL A 89 -7.84 0.64 -8.69
CA VAL A 89 -9.12 0.27 -8.11
C VAL A 89 -9.12 0.70 -6.65
N SER A 90 -10.29 0.96 -6.10
CA SER A 90 -10.39 1.35 -4.70
C SER A 90 -11.76 1.00 -4.15
N GLY A 91 -11.86 0.88 -2.84
CA GLY A 91 -13.11 0.57 -2.19
C GLY A 91 -12.95 0.41 -0.70
N GLU A 92 -14.06 0.17 -0.02
CA GLU A 92 -14.07 -0.06 1.41
C GLU A 92 -13.94 -1.54 1.70
N ALA A 93 -13.25 -1.87 2.81
CA ALA A 93 -13.16 -3.23 3.28
C ALA A 93 -14.49 -3.59 3.96
N VAL A 94 -15.27 -4.44 3.33
CA VAL A 94 -16.58 -4.80 3.86
C VAL A 94 -16.53 -6.07 4.71
N VAL A 95 -15.46 -6.84 4.61
CA VAL A 95 -15.26 -8.06 5.42
C VAL A 95 -13.76 -8.20 5.67
N ARG A 96 -13.41 -8.43 6.92
CA ARG A 96 -12.05 -8.78 7.28
C ARG A 96 -12.02 -10.26 7.67
N PHE A 97 -11.13 -11.00 7.06
CA PHE A 97 -11.01 -12.42 7.35
C PHE A 97 -9.54 -12.78 7.45
N GLY A 98 -9.26 -13.96 7.99
CA GLY A 98 -7.90 -14.42 8.22
C GLY A 98 -7.76 -14.91 9.65
N PRO A 99 -6.53 -15.23 10.09
CA PRO A 99 -6.32 -15.64 11.47
C PRO A 99 -6.74 -14.52 12.41
N LYS A 100 -7.17 -14.88 13.60
CA LYS A 100 -7.51 -13.88 14.62
C LYS A 100 -6.29 -12.98 14.83
N PRO A 101 -6.49 -11.67 14.89
CA PRO A 101 -5.38 -10.79 15.25
C PRO A 101 -4.91 -11.11 16.65
N ALA A 102 -3.61 -11.08 16.82
CA ALA A 102 -3.08 -11.15 18.17
C ALA A 102 -3.65 -9.96 18.94
N LYS A 103 -3.95 -9.97 20.02
CA LYS A 103 -4.70 -8.89 20.57
C LYS A 103 -4.01 -7.66 20.91
N LYS A 104 -4.30 -7.63 20.04
CA LYS A 104 -3.89 -6.85 19.81
C LYS A 104 -3.40 -6.25 20.49
N ARG A 105 -3.59 -6.54 20.50
CA ARG A 105 -3.22 -6.24 20.95
C ARG A 105 -2.78 -5.79 21.51
N ALA A 106 -3.11 -5.96 21.71
CA ALA A 106 -2.77 -5.66 22.28
C ALA A 106 -2.02 -5.14 22.69
N LYS A 107 -2.17 -5.13 22.89
CA LYS A 107 -1.61 -4.79 23.32
C LYS A 107 -0.83 -4.48 23.76
N LYS A 108 -0.95 -4.55 24.12
CA LYS A 108 -0.36 -4.49 24.72
C LYS A 108 0.42 -4.68 25.27
N ARG A 109 0.39 -4.88 25.64
CA ARG A 109 1.03 -5.22 26.33
C ARG A 109 1.91 -5.69 26.66
N ALA A 110 1.76 -6.02 26.72
CA ALA A 110 2.51 -6.60 27.12
C ALA A 110 3.23 -7.13 27.42
N PRO A 111 3.24 -7.37 27.71
CA PRO A 111 3.94 -8.03 27.97
C PRO A 111 4.49 -8.67 28.01
N ALA A 112 4.31 -8.97 27.99
CA ALA A 112 4.74 -9.65 27.99
C ALA A 112 5.26 -10.27 27.88
N LYS A 113 5.22 -10.47 27.96
CA LYS A 113 5.57 -11.03 27.84
C LYS A 113 6.03 -11.70 27.56
N ARG A 114 6.08 -11.90 27.57
CA ARG A 114 6.27 -12.54 27.35
C ARG A 114 6.83 -13.22 27.14
N SER A 115 6.40 -13.44 27.13
CA SER A 115 6.64 -14.02 27.01
C SER A 115 6.93 -14.68 26.78
N LYS A 116 6.95 -15.11 26.81
CA LYS A 116 7.01 -15.68 26.65
C LYS A 116 7.15 -16.32 26.35
N ALA A 117 6.87 -16.47 26.42
CA ALA A 117 6.67 -17.01 26.25
C ALA A 117 6.65 -17.56 25.86
N LYS A 118 6.64 -17.73 25.81
CA LYS A 118 6.40 -17.97 25.57
C LYS A 118 6.58 -18.38 25.02
N ARG A 119 6.42 -18.57 24.93
CA ARG A 119 6.27 -18.69 24.57
C ARG A 119 6.48 -19.26 24.19
N LYS A 120 6.11 -19.59 24.05
CA LYS A 120 5.95 -19.81 23.92
C LYS A 120 5.90 -20.26 23.56
N LYS A 121 5.53 -20.50 23.49
CA LYS A 121 5.23 -20.58 23.40
C LYS A 121 5.22 -20.90 23.06
N ARG A 122 4.83 -21.13 23.03
CA ARG A 122 4.63 -21.08 22.91
C ARG A 122 4.76 -21.17 22.77
#